data_f0e7f17ddf6f0c9487cf3ab21597af0e
#
_entry.id   f0e7f17ddf6f0c9487cf3ab21597af0e
#
_cell.length_a   1.000
_cell.length_b   1.000
_cell.length_c   1.000
_cell.angle_alpha   90.00
_cell.angle_beta   90.00
_cell.angle_gamma   90.00
#
_symmetry.space_group_name_H-M   'P 1'
#
loop_
_entity.id
_entity.type
_entity.pdbx_description
1 polymer ?
#
loop_
_entity_poly.entity_id
_entity_poly.type
_entity_poly.pdbx_seq_one_letter_code
_entity_poly.pdbx_strand_id
1 'polypeptide(L)'
;MDAHLGYESGDRSAKAAARTDNYRNGSYPKTVDSNYGPVTVDVPRDRAGTFFPTMVPKGSRRLTDVDDMIVSLYAGGMTIRDIQHHMATAMRVDISHETISAVTDAVLDEVMVWQNRQLDEFYPVVFLDALRIKVRDDGRVVNKSAYMAIGVDLDGIKHILGLWIAKEEGASFWAQVCANFSNRGVKDVFIVCCDGLK
;
A
#
# COMPACT_ATOMS: atom_id res chain seq x y z
N MET A 1 7.41 -17.56 19.74
CA MET A 1 7.44 -17.76 21.21
C MET A 1 8.82 -18.23 21.68
N ASP A 2 9.42 -19.23 21.07
CA ASP A 2 10.70 -19.81 21.48
C ASP A 2 11.85 -18.79 21.46
N ALA A 3 11.96 -18.05 20.35
CA ALA A 3 12.93 -16.94 20.25
C ALA A 3 12.68 -15.82 21.29
N HIS A 4 11.43 -15.58 21.69
CA HIS A 4 11.08 -14.57 22.67
C HIS A 4 11.45 -14.99 24.11
N LEU A 5 11.27 -16.26 24.44
CA LEU A 5 11.58 -16.81 25.76
C LEU A 5 13.01 -17.32 25.90
N GLY A 6 13.73 -17.53 24.77
CA GLY A 6 15.08 -18.05 24.73
C GLY A 6 15.19 -19.57 24.95
N TYR A 7 14.05 -20.30 24.90
CA TYR A 7 14.03 -21.75 25.05
C TYR A 7 12.83 -22.40 24.33
N GLU A 8 13.00 -23.65 23.88
CA GLU A 8 11.96 -24.42 23.23
C GLU A 8 10.94 -25.00 24.22
N SER A 9 9.75 -25.37 23.70
CA SER A 9 8.72 -25.98 24.50
C SER A 9 9.16 -27.36 24.99
N GLY A 10 9.08 -27.61 26.33
CA GLY A 10 9.47 -28.89 26.92
C GLY A 10 10.94 -28.98 27.35
N ASP A 11 11.80 -28.08 26.88
CA ASP A 11 13.22 -28.09 27.31
C ASP A 11 13.42 -27.43 28.68
N ARG A 12 13.53 -28.26 29.69
CA ARG A 12 13.73 -27.81 31.08
C ARG A 12 15.13 -27.27 31.33
N SER A 13 16.14 -27.81 30.62
CA SER A 13 17.54 -27.39 30.77
C SER A 13 17.78 -26.02 30.15
N ALA A 14 17.28 -25.80 28.95
CA ALA A 14 17.34 -24.50 28.27
C ALA A 14 16.53 -23.44 29.03
N LYS A 15 15.38 -23.79 29.62
CA LYS A 15 14.61 -22.89 30.49
C LYS A 15 15.41 -22.43 31.70
N ALA A 16 16.12 -23.33 32.35
CA ALA A 16 16.97 -22.99 33.50
C ALA A 16 18.16 -22.12 33.10
N ALA A 17 18.74 -22.36 31.92
CA ALA A 17 19.85 -21.59 31.37
C ALA A 17 19.43 -20.17 30.89
N ALA A 18 18.20 -19.99 30.42
CA ALA A 18 17.68 -18.73 29.91
C ALA A 18 17.54 -17.62 30.98
N ARG A 19 17.64 -17.95 32.27
CA ARG A 19 17.58 -17.00 33.42
C ARG A 19 16.41 -15.99 33.29
N THR A 20 15.26 -16.46 32.82
CA THR A 20 14.06 -15.63 32.64
C THR A 20 13.00 -16.06 33.63
N ASP A 21 12.33 -15.08 34.26
CA ASP A 21 11.16 -15.29 35.11
C ASP A 21 9.87 -15.40 34.26
N ASN A 22 9.98 -15.19 32.94
CA ASN A 22 8.87 -15.32 32.04
C ASN A 22 8.75 -16.75 31.49
N TYR A 23 7.53 -17.22 31.28
CA TYR A 23 7.26 -18.57 30.78
C TYR A 23 5.96 -18.63 29.97
N ARG A 24 5.81 -19.70 29.20
CA ARG A 24 4.59 -19.96 28.43
C ARG A 24 3.38 -20.05 29.35
N ASN A 25 2.32 -19.37 29.00
CA ASN A 25 1.07 -19.32 29.76
C ASN A 25 -0.13 -19.77 28.91
N GLY A 26 0.04 -20.89 28.20
CA GLY A 26 -0.98 -21.46 27.33
C GLY A 26 -1.18 -20.66 26.04
N SER A 27 -2.32 -20.90 25.41
CA SER A 27 -2.79 -20.18 24.23
C SER A 27 -4.26 -19.79 24.41
N TYR A 28 -4.77 -18.94 23.53
CA TYR A 28 -6.18 -18.64 23.44
C TYR A 28 -6.63 -18.69 21.97
N PRO A 29 -7.84 -19.20 21.69
CA PRO A 29 -8.38 -19.20 20.34
C PRO A 29 -8.69 -17.77 19.91
N LYS A 30 -8.33 -17.42 18.68
CA LYS A 30 -8.64 -16.15 18.04
C LYS A 30 -9.07 -16.39 16.61
N THR A 31 -10.28 -15.96 16.27
CA THR A 31 -10.75 -15.99 14.88
C THR A 31 -10.26 -14.73 14.19
N VAL A 32 -9.64 -14.91 13.02
CA VAL A 32 -9.15 -13.85 12.13
C VAL A 32 -9.65 -14.12 10.72
N ASP A 33 -9.92 -13.06 9.99
CA ASP A 33 -10.31 -13.15 8.59
C ASP A 33 -9.06 -13.33 7.73
N SER A 34 -9.11 -14.28 6.81
CA SER A 34 -8.08 -14.56 5.80
C SER A 34 -8.70 -14.54 4.40
N ASN A 35 -7.87 -14.57 3.36
CA ASN A 35 -8.32 -14.70 1.97
C ASN A 35 -9.00 -16.04 1.63
N TYR A 36 -9.03 -16.99 2.58
CA TYR A 36 -9.79 -18.24 2.49
C TYR A 36 -11.03 -18.28 3.41
N GLY A 37 -11.35 -17.14 4.04
CA GLY A 37 -12.43 -17.00 5.02
C GLY A 37 -11.94 -16.96 6.46
N PRO A 38 -12.86 -16.93 7.44
CA PRO A 38 -12.53 -16.89 8.86
C PRO A 38 -11.79 -18.15 9.31
N VAL A 39 -10.62 -17.96 9.94
CA VAL A 39 -9.79 -19.05 10.48
C VAL A 39 -9.57 -18.82 11.97
N THR A 40 -9.76 -19.87 12.78
CA THR A 40 -9.45 -19.82 14.20
C THR A 40 -8.04 -20.35 14.44
N VAL A 41 -7.20 -19.53 15.03
CA VAL A 41 -5.81 -19.86 15.38
C VAL A 41 -5.61 -19.79 16.88
N ASP A 42 -4.80 -20.69 17.44
CA ASP A 42 -4.40 -20.68 18.82
C ASP A 42 -3.19 -19.77 19.03
N VAL A 43 -3.44 -18.59 19.58
CA VAL A 43 -2.40 -17.57 19.82
C VAL A 43 -1.71 -17.84 21.14
N PRO A 44 -0.40 -18.14 21.14
CA PRO A 44 0.34 -18.39 22.37
C PRO A 44 0.52 -17.10 23.17
N ARG A 45 0.58 -17.24 24.49
CA ARG A 45 0.83 -16.13 25.41
C ARG A 45 1.89 -16.52 26.45
N ASP A 46 2.60 -15.54 26.92
CA ASP A 46 3.54 -15.65 28.05
C ASP A 46 2.94 -15.12 29.33
N ARG A 47 3.56 -15.43 30.46
CA ARG A 47 3.09 -15.00 31.77
C ARG A 47 3.16 -13.50 31.98
N ALA A 48 4.22 -12.87 31.50
CA ALA A 48 4.43 -11.43 31.61
C ALA A 48 3.58 -10.60 30.60
N GLY A 49 2.93 -11.24 29.62
CA GLY A 49 2.11 -10.55 28.58
C GLY A 49 2.93 -9.73 27.59
N THR A 50 4.23 -9.94 27.52
CA THR A 50 5.18 -9.21 26.69
C THR A 50 5.36 -9.80 25.28
N PHE A 51 4.84 -10.99 25.02
CA PHE A 51 4.89 -11.60 23.71
C PHE A 51 3.93 -10.93 22.73
N PHE A 52 4.47 -10.51 21.60
CA PHE A 52 3.70 -9.95 20.47
C PHE A 52 3.80 -10.92 19.29
N PRO A 53 2.71 -11.68 18.97
CA PRO A 53 2.71 -12.56 17.82
C PRO A 53 2.76 -11.74 16.51
N THR A 54 3.73 -12.04 15.66
CA THR A 54 3.92 -11.35 14.38
C THR A 54 2.86 -11.72 13.34
N MET A 55 2.43 -13.00 13.31
CA MET A 55 1.42 -13.46 12.34
C MET A 55 0.01 -12.92 12.64
N VAL A 56 -0.31 -12.74 13.91
CA VAL A 56 -1.63 -12.26 14.34
C VAL A 56 -1.44 -11.22 15.44
N PRO A 57 -1.12 -9.97 15.09
CA PRO A 57 -0.89 -8.90 16.06
C PRO A 57 -2.06 -8.73 17.05
N LYS A 58 -1.76 -8.25 18.26
CA LYS A 58 -2.79 -7.91 19.25
C LYS A 58 -3.74 -6.88 18.64
N GLY A 59 -5.05 -7.11 18.76
CA GLY A 59 -6.09 -6.22 18.21
C GLY A 59 -6.45 -6.45 16.75
N SER A 60 -5.59 -7.11 15.96
CA SER A 60 -5.91 -7.42 14.56
C SER A 60 -7.05 -8.44 14.48
N ARG A 61 -8.01 -8.20 13.63
CA ARG A 61 -9.09 -9.13 13.27
C ARG A 61 -8.91 -9.74 11.89
N ARG A 62 -7.97 -9.20 11.10
CA ARG A 62 -7.68 -9.64 9.73
C ARG A 62 -6.19 -9.93 9.60
N LEU A 63 -5.85 -10.83 8.70
CA LEU A 63 -4.48 -11.02 8.24
C LEU A 63 -4.13 -9.95 7.21
N THR A 64 -2.86 -9.65 7.05
CA THR A 64 -2.36 -8.61 6.14
C THR A 64 -2.74 -8.86 4.68
N ASP A 65 -2.82 -10.13 4.28
CA ASP A 65 -3.22 -10.56 2.92
C ASP A 65 -4.66 -10.14 2.54
N VAL A 66 -5.56 -9.97 3.52
CA VAL A 66 -6.92 -9.45 3.27
C VAL A 66 -6.88 -7.97 2.89
N ASP A 67 -6.05 -7.18 3.55
CA ASP A 67 -5.90 -5.77 3.25
C ASP A 67 -5.23 -5.58 1.87
N ASP A 68 -4.22 -6.37 1.54
CA ASP A 68 -3.57 -6.40 0.21
C ASP A 68 -4.57 -6.77 -0.91
N MET A 69 -5.46 -7.72 -0.65
CA MET A 69 -6.53 -8.06 -1.58
C MET A 69 -7.50 -6.91 -1.81
N ILE A 70 -7.93 -6.22 -0.76
CA ILE A 70 -8.80 -5.03 -0.88
C ILE A 70 -8.13 -3.98 -1.77
N VAL A 71 -6.85 -3.69 -1.53
CA VAL A 71 -6.07 -2.74 -2.34
C VAL A 71 -6.00 -3.19 -3.80
N SER A 72 -5.74 -4.47 -4.06
CA SER A 72 -5.68 -5.03 -5.42
C SER A 72 -7.01 -4.92 -6.16
N LEU A 73 -8.13 -5.23 -5.50
CA LEU A 73 -9.47 -5.12 -6.09
C LEU A 73 -9.82 -3.65 -6.38
N TYR A 74 -9.46 -2.75 -5.47
CA TYR A 74 -9.67 -1.31 -5.64
C TYR A 74 -8.83 -0.75 -6.81
N ALA A 75 -7.55 -1.12 -6.90
CA ALA A 75 -6.67 -0.78 -8.00
C ALA A 75 -7.17 -1.36 -9.33
N GLY A 76 -7.85 -2.50 -9.31
CA GLY A 76 -8.55 -3.08 -10.46
C GLY A 76 -9.81 -2.34 -10.91
N GLY A 77 -10.21 -1.27 -10.18
CA GLY A 77 -11.34 -0.40 -10.53
C GLY A 77 -12.67 -0.78 -9.87
N MET A 78 -12.68 -1.71 -8.92
CA MET A 78 -13.89 -2.05 -8.17
C MET A 78 -14.27 -0.91 -7.22
N THR A 79 -15.58 -0.65 -7.11
CA THR A 79 -16.08 0.29 -6.09
C THR A 79 -16.03 -0.36 -4.70
N ILE A 80 -16.04 0.44 -3.64
CA ILE A 80 -16.05 -0.06 -2.25
C ILE A 80 -17.23 -1.03 -2.03
N ARG A 81 -18.40 -0.78 -2.64
CA ARG A 81 -19.55 -1.67 -2.57
C ARG A 81 -19.32 -3.01 -3.28
N ASP A 82 -18.66 -2.98 -4.43
CA ASP A 82 -18.34 -4.19 -5.19
C ASP A 82 -17.31 -5.03 -4.42
N ILE A 83 -16.32 -4.38 -3.80
CA ILE A 83 -15.34 -5.04 -2.95
C ILE A 83 -16.04 -5.69 -1.74
N GLN A 84 -16.90 -4.95 -1.04
CA GLN A 84 -17.67 -5.49 0.08
C GLN A 84 -18.49 -6.72 -0.33
N HIS A 85 -19.21 -6.62 -1.46
CA HIS A 85 -19.99 -7.74 -1.99
C HIS A 85 -19.10 -8.93 -2.38
N HIS A 86 -17.97 -8.68 -3.03
CA HIS A 86 -17.01 -9.72 -3.41
C HIS A 86 -16.45 -10.43 -2.17
N MET A 87 -16.01 -9.69 -1.17
CA MET A 87 -15.49 -10.26 0.08
C MET A 87 -16.53 -11.11 0.81
N ALA A 88 -17.77 -10.64 0.89
CA ALA A 88 -18.85 -11.39 1.53
C ALA A 88 -19.21 -12.67 0.76
N THR A 89 -19.29 -12.63 -0.57
CA THR A 89 -19.76 -13.75 -1.39
C THR A 89 -18.65 -14.76 -1.70
N ALA A 90 -17.46 -14.31 -2.08
CA ALA A 90 -16.36 -15.18 -2.49
C ALA A 90 -15.54 -15.67 -1.29
N MET A 91 -15.27 -14.78 -0.32
CA MET A 91 -14.39 -15.08 0.82
C MET A 91 -15.15 -15.37 2.11
N ARG A 92 -16.46 -15.13 2.17
CA ARG A 92 -17.29 -15.25 3.38
C ARG A 92 -16.79 -14.38 4.54
N VAL A 93 -16.16 -13.26 4.20
CA VAL A 93 -15.63 -12.27 5.15
C VAL A 93 -16.50 -11.03 5.06
N ASP A 94 -17.11 -10.64 6.17
CA ASP A 94 -17.94 -9.44 6.25
C ASP A 94 -17.06 -8.25 6.68
N ILE A 95 -16.83 -7.31 5.77
CA ILE A 95 -16.01 -6.13 5.98
C ILE A 95 -16.87 -4.89 5.80
N SER A 96 -16.80 -3.98 6.76
CA SER A 96 -17.56 -2.74 6.67
C SER A 96 -17.01 -1.80 5.59
N HIS A 97 -17.88 -0.93 5.07
CA HIS A 97 -17.51 0.10 4.11
C HIS A 97 -16.41 1.02 4.65
N GLU A 98 -16.47 1.38 5.92
CA GLU A 98 -15.49 2.23 6.60
C GLU A 98 -14.13 1.54 6.67
N THR A 99 -14.11 0.23 6.88
CA THR A 99 -12.86 -0.55 6.91
C THR A 99 -12.20 -0.58 5.55
N ILE A 100 -12.96 -0.83 4.48
CA ILE A 100 -12.43 -0.83 3.11
C ILE A 100 -11.88 0.56 2.77
N SER A 101 -12.62 1.63 3.12
CA SER A 101 -12.16 3.01 2.92
C SER A 101 -10.86 3.27 3.67
N ALA A 102 -10.76 2.87 4.95
CA ALA A 102 -9.54 3.06 5.73
C ALA A 102 -8.32 2.32 5.15
N VAL A 103 -8.52 1.10 4.63
CA VAL A 103 -7.45 0.33 3.97
C VAL A 103 -7.00 1.02 2.69
N THR A 104 -7.94 1.50 1.86
CA THR A 104 -7.60 2.20 0.61
C THR A 104 -6.98 3.58 0.87
N ASP A 105 -7.40 4.28 1.91
CA ASP A 105 -6.85 5.58 2.28
C ASP A 105 -5.42 5.46 2.82
N ALA A 106 -5.08 4.36 3.51
CA ALA A 106 -3.71 4.10 4.00
C ALA A 106 -2.68 4.01 2.88
N VAL A 107 -3.08 3.60 1.67
CA VAL A 107 -2.20 3.54 0.48
C VAL A 107 -1.82 4.94 -0.02
N LEU A 108 -2.63 5.97 0.29
CA LEU A 108 -2.35 7.35 -0.16
C LEU A 108 -1.01 7.87 0.38
N ASP A 109 -0.63 7.53 1.60
CA ASP A 109 0.65 7.93 2.17
C ASP A 109 1.82 7.33 1.38
N GLU A 110 1.72 6.06 0.99
CA GLU A 110 2.74 5.39 0.15
C GLU A 110 2.79 6.01 -1.25
N VAL A 111 1.63 6.33 -1.84
CA VAL A 111 1.55 7.04 -3.12
C VAL A 111 2.22 8.40 -3.03
N MET A 112 2.03 9.14 -1.93
CA MET A 112 2.67 10.44 -1.72
C MET A 112 4.19 10.31 -1.57
N VAL A 113 4.69 9.31 -0.86
CA VAL A 113 6.13 9.00 -0.77
C VAL A 113 6.69 8.66 -2.15
N TRP A 114 6.00 7.79 -2.90
CA TRP A 114 6.39 7.42 -4.26
C TRP A 114 6.40 8.63 -5.21
N GLN A 115 5.37 9.48 -5.14
CA GLN A 115 5.25 10.69 -5.98
C GLN A 115 6.39 11.69 -5.73
N ASN A 116 6.92 11.74 -4.50
CA ASN A 116 7.96 12.67 -4.09
C ASN A 116 9.37 12.03 -4.02
N ARG A 117 9.51 10.76 -4.44
CA ARG A 117 10.80 10.08 -4.42
C ARG A 117 11.83 10.78 -5.28
N GLN A 118 13.10 10.61 -4.94
CA GLN A 118 14.23 11.04 -5.75
C GLN A 118 14.18 10.38 -7.13
N LEU A 119 14.52 11.12 -8.16
CA LEU A 119 14.64 10.67 -9.53
C LEU A 119 16.11 10.70 -9.95
N ASP A 120 16.43 10.03 -11.05
CA ASP A 120 17.77 10.11 -11.67
C ASP A 120 18.03 11.51 -12.22
N GLU A 121 19.29 11.88 -12.28
CA GLU A 121 19.70 13.21 -12.73
C GLU A 121 19.47 13.43 -14.23
N PHE A 122 19.41 12.34 -15.01
CA PHE A 122 19.31 12.41 -16.47
C PHE A 122 18.37 11.34 -17.05
N TYR A 123 17.49 11.76 -17.93
CA TYR A 123 16.63 10.88 -18.73
C TYR A 123 16.80 11.17 -20.22
N PRO A 124 17.33 10.21 -21.04
CA PRO A 124 17.43 10.37 -22.49
C PRO A 124 16.09 10.73 -23.16
N VAL A 125 14.99 10.13 -22.72
CA VAL A 125 13.66 10.37 -23.27
C VAL A 125 12.63 10.45 -22.16
N VAL A 126 11.77 11.46 -22.20
CA VAL A 126 10.58 11.57 -21.35
C VAL A 126 9.34 11.65 -22.23
N PHE A 127 8.39 10.76 -21.99
CA PHE A 127 7.06 10.79 -22.60
C PHE A 127 6.09 11.47 -21.63
N LEU A 128 5.30 12.41 -22.16
CA LEU A 128 4.22 13.07 -21.44
C LEU A 128 2.90 12.74 -22.15
N ASP A 129 1.96 12.19 -21.40
CA ASP A 129 0.65 11.79 -21.91
C ASP A 129 -0.46 12.20 -20.94
N ALA A 130 -1.67 12.37 -21.44
CA ALA A 130 -2.82 12.78 -20.65
C ALA A 130 -4.05 11.91 -20.93
N LEU A 131 -4.64 11.40 -19.88
CA LEU A 131 -5.89 10.67 -19.91
C LEU A 131 -7.03 11.53 -19.35
N ARG A 132 -8.14 11.60 -20.06
CA ARG A 132 -9.35 12.23 -19.51
C ARG A 132 -10.04 11.29 -18.54
N ILE A 133 -10.23 11.74 -17.31
CA ILE A 133 -10.85 10.99 -16.24
C ILE A 133 -12.07 11.75 -15.68
N LYS A 134 -13.04 10.99 -15.19
CA LYS A 134 -14.19 11.55 -14.47
C LYS A 134 -13.91 11.46 -12.96
N VAL A 135 -13.89 12.59 -12.30
CA VAL A 135 -13.62 12.69 -10.86
C VAL A 135 -14.86 13.26 -10.18
N ARG A 136 -15.24 12.71 -9.04
CA ARG A 136 -16.26 13.32 -8.19
C ARG A 136 -15.60 14.41 -7.34
N ASP A 137 -16.02 15.65 -7.53
CA ASP A 137 -15.52 16.85 -6.87
C ASP A 137 -16.73 17.62 -6.34
N ASP A 138 -16.81 17.87 -5.04
CA ASP A 138 -17.93 18.51 -4.36
C ASP A 138 -19.32 17.93 -4.73
N GLY A 139 -19.42 16.59 -4.77
CA GLY A 139 -20.67 15.88 -5.08
C GLY A 139 -21.05 15.87 -6.56
N ARG A 140 -20.29 16.52 -7.43
CA ARG A 140 -20.52 16.57 -8.89
C ARG A 140 -19.44 15.78 -9.63
N VAL A 141 -19.82 15.15 -10.75
CA VAL A 141 -18.84 14.50 -11.63
C VAL A 141 -18.30 15.56 -12.59
N VAL A 142 -16.99 15.81 -12.50
CA VAL A 142 -16.26 16.72 -13.37
C VAL A 142 -15.23 15.97 -14.19
N ASN A 143 -14.97 16.43 -15.41
CA ASN A 143 -13.87 15.91 -16.22
C ASN A 143 -12.58 16.61 -15.78
N LYS A 144 -11.55 15.82 -15.48
CA LYS A 144 -10.17 16.29 -15.26
C LYS A 144 -9.24 15.50 -16.18
N SER A 145 -8.04 16.01 -16.38
CA SER A 145 -6.99 15.27 -17.06
C SER A 145 -5.99 14.73 -16.04
N ALA A 146 -5.65 13.46 -16.16
CA ALA A 146 -4.54 12.84 -15.43
C ALA A 146 -3.34 12.82 -16.38
N TYR A 147 -2.32 13.59 -16.04
CA TYR A 147 -1.07 13.70 -16.78
C TYR A 147 -0.06 12.72 -16.21
N MET A 148 0.55 11.92 -17.04
CA MET A 148 1.56 10.95 -16.68
C MET A 148 2.87 11.25 -17.39
N ALA A 149 3.97 11.20 -16.66
CA ALA A 149 5.30 11.27 -17.22
C ALA A 149 6.01 9.94 -17.09
N ILE A 150 6.58 9.45 -18.18
CA ILE A 150 7.38 8.22 -18.27
C ILE A 150 8.77 8.59 -18.75
N GLY A 151 9.79 8.40 -17.92
CA GLY A 151 11.20 8.55 -18.28
C GLY A 151 11.80 7.21 -18.72
N VAL A 152 12.68 7.28 -19.70
CA VAL A 152 13.55 6.16 -20.06
C VAL A 152 14.94 6.46 -19.52
N ASP A 153 15.51 5.53 -18.75
CA ASP A 153 16.86 5.66 -18.22
C ASP A 153 17.95 5.29 -19.27
N LEU A 154 19.22 5.33 -18.85
CA LEU A 154 20.37 4.98 -19.71
C LEU A 154 20.39 3.50 -20.12
N ASP A 155 19.74 2.64 -19.35
CA ASP A 155 19.62 1.19 -19.63
C ASP A 155 18.42 0.88 -20.54
N GLY A 156 17.63 1.89 -20.93
CA GLY A 156 16.45 1.76 -21.75
C GLY A 156 15.20 1.32 -21.00
N ILE A 157 15.23 1.31 -19.66
CA ILE A 157 14.12 0.92 -18.80
C ILE A 157 13.17 2.12 -18.63
N LYS A 158 11.87 1.83 -18.69
CA LYS A 158 10.81 2.83 -18.50
C LYS A 158 10.40 2.93 -17.05
N HIS A 159 10.38 4.15 -16.53
CA HIS A 159 9.94 4.49 -15.18
C HIS A 159 8.82 5.52 -15.22
N ILE A 160 7.76 5.31 -14.45
CA ILE A 160 6.77 6.37 -14.25
C ILE A 160 7.38 7.41 -13.33
N LEU A 161 7.60 8.63 -13.82
CA LEU A 161 8.23 9.70 -13.06
C LEU A 161 7.24 10.43 -12.15
N GLY A 162 5.99 10.54 -12.56
CA GLY A 162 4.94 11.16 -11.76
C GLY A 162 3.58 11.14 -12.44
N LEU A 163 2.56 11.45 -11.63
CA LEU A 163 1.16 11.57 -12.04
C LEU A 163 0.59 12.85 -11.45
N TRP A 164 -0.08 13.67 -12.28
CA TRP A 164 -0.71 14.92 -11.85
C TRP A 164 -2.14 14.99 -12.36
N ILE A 165 -3.05 15.51 -11.56
CA ILE A 165 -4.46 15.70 -11.95
C ILE A 165 -4.72 17.20 -12.00
N ALA A 166 -5.11 17.69 -13.17
CA ALA A 166 -5.45 19.09 -13.39
C ALA A 166 -6.75 19.25 -14.18
N LYS A 167 -7.44 20.38 -13.96
CA LYS A 167 -8.63 20.74 -14.77
C LYS A 167 -8.26 21.25 -16.14
N GLU A 168 -7.20 22.03 -16.19
CA GLU A 168 -6.76 22.73 -17.40
C GLU A 168 -5.26 22.52 -17.60
N GLU A 169 -4.89 22.37 -18.82
CA GLU A 169 -3.51 22.31 -19.28
C GLU A 169 -3.08 23.71 -19.68
N GLY A 170 -1.96 24.16 -19.13
CA GLY A 170 -1.43 25.49 -19.43
C GLY A 170 0.05 25.60 -19.09
N ALA A 171 0.68 26.67 -19.51
CA ALA A 171 2.10 26.92 -19.28
C ALA A 171 2.48 26.86 -17.79
N SER A 172 1.61 27.36 -16.89
CA SER A 172 1.83 27.31 -15.44
C SER A 172 1.84 25.86 -14.90
N PHE A 173 0.97 24.98 -15.43
CA PHE A 173 0.96 23.57 -15.06
C PHE A 173 2.27 22.88 -15.45
N TRP A 174 2.71 23.05 -16.69
CA TRP A 174 3.96 22.47 -17.17
C TRP A 174 5.18 23.02 -16.44
N ALA A 175 5.17 24.33 -16.12
CA ALA A 175 6.23 24.90 -15.27
C ALA A 175 6.29 24.24 -13.89
N GLN A 176 5.14 23.90 -13.27
CA GLN A 176 5.10 23.16 -12.01
C GLN A 176 5.62 21.73 -12.16
N VAL A 177 5.30 21.03 -13.25
CA VAL A 177 5.82 19.67 -13.54
C VAL A 177 7.34 19.71 -13.69
N CYS A 178 7.88 20.67 -14.45
CA CYS A 178 9.32 20.84 -14.61
C CYS A 178 10.01 21.19 -13.27
N ALA A 179 9.42 22.08 -12.47
CA ALA A 179 9.92 22.39 -11.14
C ALA A 179 9.90 21.16 -10.21
N ASN A 180 8.86 20.35 -10.29
CA ASN A 180 8.78 19.09 -9.53
C ASN A 180 9.91 18.14 -9.92
N PHE A 181 10.20 17.97 -11.21
CA PHE A 181 11.33 17.16 -11.67
C PHE A 181 12.66 17.66 -11.12
N SER A 182 12.92 18.96 -11.25
CA SER A 182 14.14 19.59 -10.74
C SER A 182 14.30 19.41 -9.23
N ASN A 183 13.22 19.59 -8.46
CA ASN A 183 13.22 19.40 -7.00
C ASN A 183 13.48 17.96 -6.60
N ARG A 184 13.14 17.01 -7.45
CA ARG A 184 13.34 15.56 -7.23
C ARG A 184 14.64 15.05 -7.84
N GLY A 185 15.50 15.93 -8.35
CA GLY A 185 16.87 15.61 -8.75
C GLY A 185 17.14 15.55 -10.25
N VAL A 186 16.12 15.66 -11.12
CA VAL A 186 16.34 15.68 -12.57
C VAL A 186 17.03 16.97 -12.96
N LYS A 187 18.21 16.86 -13.61
CA LYS A 187 19.02 17.97 -14.09
C LYS A 187 18.88 18.19 -15.59
N ASP A 188 18.68 17.10 -16.35
CA ASP A 188 18.61 17.19 -17.80
C ASP A 188 17.71 16.13 -18.43
N VAL A 189 17.05 16.48 -19.53
CA VAL A 189 16.21 15.61 -20.36
C VAL A 189 16.57 15.88 -21.82
N PHE A 190 16.97 14.85 -22.57
CA PHE A 190 17.44 15.03 -23.92
C PHE A 190 16.29 15.20 -24.93
N ILE A 191 15.26 14.35 -24.83
CA ILE A 191 14.09 14.38 -25.71
C ILE A 191 12.81 14.35 -24.89
N VAL A 192 11.89 15.27 -25.14
CA VAL A 192 10.53 15.23 -24.60
C VAL A 192 9.56 14.90 -25.71
N CYS A 193 8.82 13.82 -25.55
CA CYS A 193 7.75 13.39 -26.43
C CYS A 193 6.40 13.71 -25.78
N CYS A 194 5.63 14.60 -26.39
CA CYS A 194 4.27 14.90 -25.93
C CYS A 194 3.32 14.88 -27.14
N ASP A 195 2.04 14.56 -26.88
CA ASP A 195 1.00 14.76 -27.87
C ASP A 195 0.80 16.26 -28.07
N GLY A 196 0.88 16.71 -29.32
CA GLY A 196 0.89 18.14 -29.64
C GLY A 196 -0.42 18.80 -29.21
N LEU A 197 -0.30 19.76 -28.29
CA LEU A 197 -1.38 20.70 -28.02
C LEU A 197 -1.67 21.55 -29.28
N LYS A 198 -2.95 21.58 -29.65
CA LYS A 198 -3.45 22.57 -30.62
C LYS A 198 -3.86 23.85 -29.91
#